data_84f447b4a4a44a62d790332833ee7d0a
#
_entry.id   84f447b4a4a44a62d790332833ee7d0a
#
_cell.length_a   1.000
_cell.length_b   1.000
_cell.length_c   1.000
_cell.angle_alpha   90.00
_cell.angle_beta   90.00
_cell.angle_gamma   90.00
#
_symmetry.space_group_name_H-M   'P 1'
#
loop_
_entity.id
_entity.type
_entity.pdbx_description
1 polymer ?
#
loop_
_entity_poly.entity_id
_entity_poly.type
_entity_poly.pdbx_seq_one_letter_code
_entity_poly.pdbx_strand_id
1 'polypeptide(L)'
;MENPTKAELVLYGIKNCDTVKKARKYLESQGVDYQFHDYRTDGLDASLLDDFITHTGWEALLNTRGTTWRKLSEETRNKVNDAKSAAELMLAQPAMIKRPLLRSHEGATLLGFSESTYQSFIAENA
;
A
#
# COMPACT_ATOMS: atom_id res chain seq x y z
N MET A 1 2.66 26.59 -17.27
CA MET A 1 2.72 26.06 -17.07
C MET A 1 2.67 25.22 -16.75
N GLU A 2 2.54 24.66 -16.43
CA GLU A 2 2.44 23.88 -16.00
C GLU A 2 2.40 23.13 -15.57
N ASN A 3 2.37 22.54 -15.35
CA ASN A 3 2.23 21.69 -14.73
C ASN A 3 2.06 20.88 -14.29
N PRO A 4 2.19 21.07 -14.31
CA PRO A 4 2.36 19.85 -13.79
C PRO A 4 1.77 18.97 -12.95
N THR A 5 1.39 18.76 -12.43
CA THR A 5 0.48 17.86 -11.83
C THR A 5 0.59 16.42 -12.20
N LYS A 6 1.51 16.04 -13.00
CA LYS A 6 1.66 14.66 -13.35
C LYS A 6 2.16 13.88 -12.20
N ALA A 7 2.09 12.57 -12.27
CA ALA A 7 2.50 11.64 -11.22
C ALA A 7 1.78 11.93 -9.93
N GLU A 8 0.53 12.28 -10.03
CA GLU A 8 -0.27 12.57 -8.87
C GLU A 8 -0.57 11.34 -8.06
N LEU A 9 -0.51 10.16 -8.66
CA LEU A 9 -0.78 8.92 -7.98
C LEU A 9 0.51 8.14 -7.76
N VAL A 10 0.61 7.52 -6.58
CA VAL A 10 1.71 6.61 -6.27
C VAL A 10 1.11 5.29 -5.87
N LEU A 11 1.58 4.21 -6.49
CA LEU A 11 1.19 2.86 -6.16
C LEU A 11 2.32 2.22 -5.36
N TYR A 12 2.02 1.82 -4.14
CA TYR A 12 3.00 1.22 -3.26
C TYR A 12 2.78 -0.29 -3.20
N GLY A 13 3.86 -1.04 -3.21
CA GLY A 13 3.76 -2.48 -3.12
C GLY A 13 5.10 -3.16 -3.28
N ILE A 14 5.04 -4.40 -3.75
CA ILE A 14 6.21 -5.22 -4.04
C ILE A 14 6.05 -5.72 -5.46
N LYS A 15 7.13 -5.68 -6.23
CA LYS A 15 7.10 -5.98 -7.66
C LYS A 15 6.54 -7.37 -7.95
N ASN A 16 6.88 -8.37 -7.15
CA ASN A 16 6.48 -9.75 -7.39
C ASN A 16 5.18 -10.11 -6.67
N CYS A 17 4.14 -9.36 -6.92
CA CYS A 17 2.82 -9.59 -6.32
C CYS A 17 1.78 -9.52 -7.44
N ASP A 18 0.99 -10.58 -7.60
CA ASP A 18 0.01 -10.65 -8.68
C ASP A 18 -1.00 -9.53 -8.60
N THR A 19 -1.47 -9.20 -7.40
CA THR A 19 -2.45 -8.13 -7.23
C THR A 19 -1.84 -6.77 -7.60
N VAL A 20 -0.57 -6.56 -7.25
CA VAL A 20 0.13 -5.34 -7.64
C VAL A 20 0.26 -5.26 -9.16
N LYS A 21 0.59 -6.38 -9.80
CA LYS A 21 0.68 -6.40 -11.27
C LYS A 21 -0.64 -6.06 -11.92
N LYS A 22 -1.74 -6.58 -11.39
CA LYS A 22 -3.07 -6.29 -11.91
C LYS A 22 -3.41 -4.81 -11.75
N ALA A 23 -3.07 -4.23 -10.61
CA ALA A 23 -3.32 -2.82 -10.35
C ALA A 23 -2.55 -1.93 -11.32
N ARG A 24 -1.27 -2.26 -11.54
CA ARG A 24 -0.44 -1.50 -12.47
C ARG A 24 -1.00 -1.55 -13.89
N LYS A 25 -1.39 -2.75 -14.31
CA LYS A 25 -1.95 -2.94 -15.63
C LYS A 25 -3.23 -2.13 -15.81
N TYR A 26 -4.08 -2.11 -14.79
CA TYR A 26 -5.32 -1.35 -14.85
C TYR A 26 -5.04 0.15 -14.98
N LEU A 27 -4.14 0.69 -14.15
CA LEU A 27 -3.79 2.11 -14.21
C LEU A 27 -3.25 2.48 -15.58
N GLU A 28 -2.40 1.63 -16.16
CA GLU A 28 -1.83 1.87 -17.48
C GLU A 28 -2.92 1.84 -18.55
N SER A 29 -3.88 0.92 -18.43
CA SER A 29 -4.97 0.82 -19.40
C SER A 29 -5.88 2.03 -19.36
N GLN A 30 -5.94 2.72 -18.23
CA GLN A 30 -6.77 3.93 -18.09
C GLN A 30 -6.02 5.20 -18.49
N GLY A 31 -4.75 5.07 -18.91
CA GLY A 31 -3.97 6.22 -19.29
C GLY A 31 -3.61 7.15 -18.15
N VAL A 32 -3.57 6.63 -16.94
CA VAL A 32 -3.31 7.41 -15.74
C VAL A 32 -1.83 7.44 -15.45
N ASP A 33 -1.29 8.63 -15.21
CA ASP A 33 0.11 8.76 -14.78
C ASP A 33 0.22 8.37 -13.32
N TYR A 34 1.15 7.48 -13.02
CA TYR A 34 1.42 7.07 -11.65
C TYR A 34 2.88 6.70 -11.50
N GLN A 35 3.35 6.72 -10.24
CA GLN A 35 4.67 6.20 -9.91
C GLN A 35 4.49 4.90 -9.15
N PHE A 36 5.36 3.93 -9.42
CA PHE A 36 5.37 2.70 -8.64
C PHE A 36 6.50 2.76 -7.62
N HIS A 37 6.14 2.59 -6.36
CA HIS A 37 7.10 2.59 -5.25
C HIS A 37 7.17 1.17 -4.69
N ASP A 38 8.30 0.51 -4.88
CA ASP A 38 8.52 -0.84 -4.39
C ASP A 38 9.22 -0.76 -3.04
N TYR A 39 8.59 -1.32 -2.02
CA TYR A 39 9.13 -1.27 -0.65
C TYR A 39 10.53 -1.85 -0.55
N ARG A 40 10.87 -2.82 -1.40
CA ARG A 40 12.16 -3.51 -1.32
C ARG A 40 13.27 -2.78 -2.04
N THR A 41 12.95 -2.09 -3.13
CA THR A 41 13.97 -1.39 -3.91
C THR A 41 14.01 0.09 -3.60
N ASP A 42 12.86 0.70 -3.32
CA ASP A 42 12.77 2.13 -3.09
C ASP A 42 12.69 2.49 -1.62
N GLY A 43 12.51 1.48 -0.77
CA GLY A 43 12.59 1.66 0.67
C GLY A 43 11.25 1.84 1.35
N LEU A 44 11.29 1.65 2.65
CA LEU A 44 10.14 1.85 3.54
C LEU A 44 10.71 2.30 4.87
N ASP A 45 10.28 3.46 5.34
CA ASP A 45 10.73 3.95 6.64
C ASP A 45 9.52 4.14 7.56
N ALA A 46 9.82 4.40 8.83
CA ALA A 46 8.79 4.54 9.84
C ALA A 46 7.84 5.70 9.55
N SER A 47 8.37 6.78 9.01
CA SER A 47 7.57 7.97 8.72
C SER A 47 6.52 7.69 7.66
N LEU A 48 6.91 7.01 6.58
CA LEU A 48 5.97 6.65 5.52
C LEU A 48 4.92 5.69 6.03
N LEU A 49 5.35 4.69 6.80
CA LEU A 49 4.45 3.69 7.34
C LEU A 49 3.46 4.31 8.33
N ASP A 50 3.93 5.21 9.19
CA ASP A 50 3.06 5.90 10.13
C ASP A 50 1.99 6.71 9.41
N ASP A 51 2.36 7.33 8.30
CA ASP A 51 1.42 8.09 7.48
C ASP A 51 0.35 7.17 6.89
N PHE A 52 0.73 6.00 6.39
CA PHE A 52 -0.24 5.00 5.93
C PHE A 52 -1.18 4.59 7.05
N ILE A 53 -0.63 4.29 8.23
CA ILE A 53 -1.43 3.86 9.37
C ILE A 53 -2.42 4.94 9.77
N THR A 54 -2.01 6.20 9.72
CA THR A 54 -2.89 7.31 10.05
C THR A 54 -4.11 7.35 9.12
N HIS A 55 -3.92 6.99 7.85
CA HIS A 55 -4.99 7.06 6.86
C HIS A 55 -5.85 5.81 6.80
N THR A 56 -5.28 4.64 7.08
CA THR A 56 -6.02 3.38 6.91
C THR A 56 -6.34 2.68 8.23
N GLY A 57 -5.58 2.97 9.30
CA GLY A 57 -5.60 2.16 10.50
C GLY A 57 -4.66 0.97 10.36
N TRP A 58 -4.02 0.60 11.47
CA TRP A 58 -3.03 -0.48 11.41
C TRP A 58 -3.68 -1.84 11.12
N GLU A 59 -4.91 -2.03 11.59
CA GLU A 59 -5.60 -3.31 11.40
C GLU A 59 -5.94 -3.57 9.94
N ALA A 60 -6.33 -2.53 9.22
CA ALA A 60 -6.62 -2.66 7.80
C ALA A 60 -5.35 -2.86 6.99
N LEU A 61 -4.26 -2.24 7.42
CA LEU A 61 -3.00 -2.27 6.68
C LEU A 61 -2.25 -3.60 6.85
N LEU A 62 -2.39 -4.23 8.01
CA LEU A 62 -1.68 -5.48 8.30
C LEU A 62 -2.37 -6.66 7.61
N ASN A 63 -1.62 -7.41 6.82
CA ASN A 63 -2.16 -8.57 6.13
C ASN A 63 -2.05 -9.80 7.02
N THR A 64 -3.15 -10.18 7.66
CA THR A 64 -3.19 -11.36 8.53
C THR A 64 -3.66 -12.61 7.79
N ARG A 65 -3.95 -12.51 6.50
CA ARG A 65 -4.41 -13.65 5.70
C ARG A 65 -3.31 -14.30 4.89
N GLY A 66 -2.14 -13.67 4.82
CA GLY A 66 -1.03 -14.17 4.03
C GLY A 66 -0.22 -15.24 4.75
N THR A 67 0.62 -15.93 3.98
CA THR A 67 1.47 -16.98 4.54
C THR A 67 2.50 -16.45 5.51
N THR A 68 2.98 -15.23 5.30
CA THR A 68 3.99 -14.66 6.19
C THR A 68 3.45 -14.53 7.61
N TRP A 69 2.21 -14.03 7.75
CA TRP A 69 1.57 -13.94 9.06
C TRP A 69 1.38 -15.32 9.67
N ARG A 70 0.92 -16.29 8.87
CA ARG A 70 0.64 -17.63 9.37
C ARG A 70 1.89 -18.34 9.86
N LYS A 71 3.05 -17.99 9.34
CA LYS A 71 4.31 -18.61 9.74
C LYS A 71 4.84 -18.05 11.04
N LEU A 72 4.31 -16.95 11.53
CA LEU A 72 4.72 -16.39 12.81
C LEU A 72 4.24 -17.29 13.94
N SER A 73 4.99 -17.33 15.03
CA SER A 73 4.55 -18.03 16.22
C SER A 73 3.33 -17.35 16.81
N GLU A 74 2.53 -18.09 17.55
CA GLU A 74 1.37 -17.53 18.24
C GLU A 74 1.82 -16.42 19.20
N GLU A 75 2.94 -16.62 19.86
CA GLU A 75 3.47 -15.63 20.77
C GLU A 75 3.76 -14.32 20.06
N THR A 76 4.38 -14.38 18.89
CA THR A 76 4.69 -13.18 18.11
C THR A 76 3.41 -12.50 17.64
N ARG A 77 2.44 -13.28 17.14
CA ARG A 77 1.18 -12.70 16.68
C ARG A 77 0.43 -12.00 17.82
N ASN A 78 0.46 -12.59 19.00
CA ASN A 78 -0.24 -12.02 20.16
C ASN A 78 0.38 -10.71 20.66
N LYS A 79 1.62 -10.44 20.30
CA LYS A 79 2.27 -9.18 20.66
C LYS A 79 1.87 -8.02 19.77
N VAL A 80 1.23 -8.31 18.64
CA VAL A 80 0.81 -7.28 17.70
C VAL A 80 -0.60 -6.85 18.07
N ASN A 81 -0.69 -5.82 18.90
CA ASN A 81 -1.97 -5.42 19.47
C ASN A 81 -2.21 -3.90 19.43
N ASP A 82 -1.32 -3.14 18.82
CA ASP A 82 -1.51 -1.71 18.65
C ASP A 82 -0.73 -1.23 17.43
N ALA A 83 -0.88 0.05 17.12
CA ALA A 83 -0.26 0.62 15.93
C ALA A 83 1.27 0.52 15.99
N LYS A 84 1.85 0.70 17.16
CA LYS A 84 3.31 0.67 17.30
C LYS A 84 3.87 -0.72 17.03
N SER A 85 3.28 -1.74 17.66
CA SER A 85 3.75 -3.11 17.46
C SER A 85 3.52 -3.58 16.03
N ALA A 86 2.40 -3.18 15.44
CA ALA A 86 2.12 -3.52 14.04
C ALA A 86 3.12 -2.84 13.11
N ALA A 87 3.45 -1.56 13.36
CA ALA A 87 4.42 -0.84 12.54
C ALA A 87 5.80 -1.49 12.62
N GLU A 88 6.22 -1.88 13.80
CA GLU A 88 7.52 -2.54 13.96
C GLU A 88 7.59 -3.83 13.15
N LEU A 89 6.52 -4.62 13.19
CA LEU A 89 6.47 -5.86 12.44
C LEU A 89 6.49 -5.60 10.94
N MET A 90 5.70 -4.64 10.48
CA MET A 90 5.63 -4.34 9.05
C MET A 90 6.94 -3.76 8.52
N LEU A 91 7.65 -2.97 9.33
CA LEU A 91 8.97 -2.47 8.92
C LEU A 91 9.97 -3.60 8.78
N ALA A 92 9.93 -4.55 9.70
CA ALA A 92 10.84 -5.70 9.65
C ALA A 92 10.47 -6.63 8.50
N GLN A 93 9.19 -6.75 8.17
CA GLN A 93 8.71 -7.65 7.14
C GLN A 93 7.67 -6.96 6.25
N PRO A 94 8.12 -6.22 5.23
CA PRO A 94 7.18 -5.50 4.36
C PRO A 94 6.15 -6.38 3.65
N ALA A 95 6.43 -7.69 3.53
CA ALA A 95 5.45 -8.62 2.97
C ALA A 95 4.17 -8.69 3.79
N MET A 96 4.21 -8.23 5.03
CA MET A 96 3.05 -8.21 5.92
C MET A 96 2.13 -7.02 5.66
N ILE A 97 2.57 -6.06 4.87
CA ILE A 97 1.75 -4.90 4.51
C ILE A 97 0.80 -5.30 3.40
N LYS A 98 -0.49 -5.00 3.58
CA LYS A 98 -1.48 -5.27 2.54
C LYS A 98 -1.14 -4.47 1.29
N ARG A 99 -1.18 -5.11 0.13
CA ARG A 99 -0.76 -4.55 -1.15
C ARG A 99 -1.81 -4.76 -2.21
N PRO A 100 -1.89 -3.88 -3.19
CA PRO A 100 -1.19 -2.60 -3.29
C PRO A 100 -1.87 -1.53 -2.45
N LEU A 101 -1.16 -0.41 -2.25
CA LEU A 101 -1.72 0.78 -1.63
C LEU A 101 -1.62 1.90 -2.66
N LEU A 102 -2.75 2.46 -3.04
CA LEU A 102 -2.79 3.55 -4.03
C LEU A 102 -3.04 4.85 -3.29
N ARG A 103 -2.25 5.85 -3.63
CA ARG A 103 -2.29 7.11 -2.90
C ARG A 103 -2.27 8.29 -3.85
N SER A 104 -3.11 9.28 -3.59
CA SER A 104 -3.15 10.50 -4.38
C SER A 104 -2.17 11.51 -3.83
N HIS A 105 -1.89 12.54 -4.64
CA HIS A 105 -1.05 13.66 -4.24
C HIS A 105 -1.55 14.31 -2.95
N GLU A 106 -2.86 14.34 -2.77
CA GLU A 106 -3.46 15.01 -1.61
C GLU A 106 -3.62 14.08 -0.41
N GLY A 107 -3.17 12.85 -0.51
CA GLY A 107 -3.16 11.93 0.61
C GLY A 107 -4.30 10.93 0.66
N ALA A 108 -5.24 10.97 -0.28
CA ALA A 108 -6.28 9.95 -0.34
C ALA A 108 -5.63 8.59 -0.53
N THR A 109 -6.11 7.58 0.18
CA THR A 109 -5.46 6.29 0.26
C THR A 109 -6.47 5.17 0.06
N LEU A 110 -6.10 4.19 -0.80
CA LEU A 110 -6.95 3.06 -1.12
C LEU A 110 -6.13 1.78 -1.01
N LEU A 111 -6.58 0.84 -0.18
CA LEU A 111 -5.91 -0.45 -0.01
C LEU A 111 -6.52 -1.49 -0.92
N GLY A 112 -5.66 -2.38 -1.44
CA GLY A 112 -6.09 -3.49 -2.27
C GLY A 112 -6.33 -3.06 -3.69
N PHE A 113 -6.97 -3.95 -4.46
CA PHE A 113 -7.30 -3.66 -5.85
C PHE A 113 -8.64 -4.27 -6.23
N SER A 114 -9.50 -3.45 -6.82
CA SER A 114 -10.59 -3.89 -7.66
C SER A 114 -10.78 -2.82 -8.71
N GLU A 115 -11.30 -3.22 -9.87
CA GLU A 115 -11.48 -2.24 -10.94
C GLU A 115 -12.48 -1.17 -10.54
N SER A 116 -13.55 -1.53 -9.86
CA SER A 116 -14.58 -0.57 -9.49
C SER A 116 -14.07 0.45 -8.49
N THR A 117 -13.30 0.04 -7.47
CA THR A 117 -12.77 0.98 -6.50
C THR A 117 -11.71 1.87 -7.12
N TYR A 118 -10.91 1.33 -8.03
CA TYR A 118 -9.90 2.12 -8.72
C TYR A 118 -10.53 3.12 -9.67
N GLN A 119 -11.59 2.72 -10.35
CA GLN A 119 -12.31 3.62 -11.24
C GLN A 119 -12.82 4.85 -10.49
N SER A 120 -13.44 4.62 -9.34
CA SER A 120 -13.93 5.72 -8.50
C SER A 120 -12.81 6.59 -7.98
N PHE A 121 -11.73 5.94 -7.53
CA PHE A 121 -10.58 6.67 -7.00
C PHE A 121 -9.94 7.58 -8.05
N ILE A 122 -9.78 7.06 -9.26
CA ILE A 122 -9.22 7.84 -10.37
C ILE A 122 -10.13 9.03 -10.71
N ALA A 123 -11.43 8.78 -10.75
CA ALA A 123 -12.38 9.85 -11.07
C ALA A 123 -12.32 11.00 -10.07
N GLU A 124 -12.02 10.68 -8.80
CA GLU A 124 -11.99 11.69 -7.75
C GLU A 124 -10.61 12.33 -7.58
N ASN A 125 -9.53 11.65 -7.94
CA ASN A 125 -8.19 12.05 -7.54
C ASN A 125 -7.19 12.22 -8.68
N ALA A 126 -7.52 11.81 -9.89
CA ALA A 126 -6.54 11.90 -10.98
C ALA A 126 -6.82 13.04 -11.95
#